data_78b5697bbe7ed01ff22d7810a8f31abd
#
_entry.id   78b5697bbe7ed01ff22d7810a8f31abd
#
_cell.length_a   1.000
_cell.length_b   1.000
_cell.length_c   1.000
_cell.angle_alpha   90.00
_cell.angle_beta   90.00
_cell.angle_gamma   90.00
#
_symmetry.space_group_name_H-M   'P 1'
#
loop_
_entity.id
_entity.type
_entity.pdbx_description
1 polymer ?
#
loop_
_entity_poly.entity_id
_entity_poly.type
_entity_poly.pdbx_seq_one_letter_code
_entity_poly.pdbx_strand_id
1 'polypeptide(L)'
;MLFRFMEYEAMNILVLGNGGREHALAWKIAQDDKVAKVFVAPGNAGTATENKCENVNLSILDNAAIVDFAKNNTIELVIVGPEAPLVNGVVDACRAADVKVWGPTQFAAQLEGSKAFAKHFLKRHNIPTAFYDVFTEVDAAKAFVEKNGAPIVIKADGLAAGKGVIVAMTNQEAFDAIDDMLAGNKFGDAGSRVVIEEFLTGEEASFICMIDGENILPMATSQDHKRIFEGDQGPNTGGMGAYSPAPVVTSDVFEKAMNEVMRPTVEGMKKDGHVYTGFLYAGLMIDEQGQPKVIEFNCRFGDPETQPIMMRLKSSLVDLVQAGLEGNLPAEAEWDERKTVGIVLASKGYPETSSNGDVISGLDTIMTDAKVFHAGTKANENGDIVTAGGRVLCVTALGNTIGEAQAKALELCEKVTFNGVQYRKDIGYRAIARENA
;
A
#
# COMPACT_ATOMS: atom_id res chain seq x y z
N MET A 1 38.97 7.97 -30.28
CA MET A 1 37.82 7.18 -29.87
C MET A 1 36.83 8.15 -29.22
N LEU A 2 35.88 8.69 -30.00
CA LEU A 2 34.89 9.63 -29.51
C LEU A 2 33.85 8.83 -28.70
N PHE A 3 33.85 9.00 -27.40
CA PHE A 3 32.71 8.61 -26.59
C PHE A 3 31.54 9.52 -27.00
N ARG A 4 30.61 9.00 -27.78
CA ARG A 4 29.28 9.57 -27.95
C ARG A 4 28.59 9.43 -26.57
N PHE A 5 28.53 10.53 -25.81
CA PHE A 5 27.54 10.65 -24.75
C PHE A 5 26.19 10.51 -25.46
N MET A 6 25.50 9.40 -25.23
CA MET A 6 24.06 9.34 -25.53
C MET A 6 23.44 10.35 -24.56
N GLU A 7 23.05 11.51 -25.06
CA GLU A 7 22.10 12.39 -24.37
C GLU A 7 20.82 11.56 -24.24
N TYR A 8 20.58 10.99 -23.07
CA TYR A 8 19.27 10.48 -22.71
C TYR A 8 18.37 11.70 -22.63
N GLU A 9 17.33 11.77 -23.47
CA GLU A 9 16.26 12.75 -23.26
C GLU A 9 15.70 12.49 -21.86
N ALA A 10 15.74 13.52 -21.01
CA ALA A 10 15.36 13.38 -19.61
C ALA A 10 13.83 13.20 -19.53
N MET A 11 13.38 12.17 -18.83
CA MET A 11 12.00 11.69 -18.77
C MET A 11 11.09 12.56 -17.91
N ASN A 12 9.85 12.75 -18.39
CA ASN A 12 8.74 13.24 -17.57
C ASN A 12 7.89 12.05 -17.11
N ILE A 13 7.62 11.97 -15.81
CA ILE A 13 6.86 10.88 -15.21
C ILE A 13 5.63 11.45 -14.51
N LEU A 14 4.49 10.78 -14.64
CA LEU A 14 3.26 11.11 -13.91
C LEU A 14 2.99 10.06 -12.84
N VAL A 15 2.90 10.49 -11.58
CA VAL A 15 2.47 9.67 -10.45
C VAL A 15 1.04 10.04 -10.08
N LEU A 16 0.14 9.07 -10.09
CA LEU A 16 -1.25 9.26 -9.70
C LEU A 16 -1.44 9.01 -8.21
N GLY A 17 -2.05 9.95 -7.50
CA GLY A 17 -2.38 9.88 -6.09
C GLY A 17 -1.86 11.06 -5.27
N ASN A 18 -2.14 11.06 -3.96
CA ASN A 18 -1.83 12.17 -3.05
C ASN A 18 -1.43 11.72 -1.64
N GLY A 19 -1.25 10.44 -1.41
CA GLY A 19 -0.90 9.88 -0.10
C GLY A 19 0.61 9.86 0.19
N GLY A 20 0.96 9.31 1.34
CA GLY A 20 2.37 9.11 1.73
C GLY A 20 3.10 8.15 0.81
N ARG A 21 2.42 7.14 0.30
CA ARG A 21 2.91 6.22 -0.73
C ARG A 21 3.33 6.98 -1.99
N GLU A 22 2.46 7.83 -2.52
CA GLU A 22 2.75 8.59 -3.74
C GLU A 22 3.87 9.59 -3.52
N HIS A 23 3.96 10.22 -2.34
CA HIS A 23 5.09 11.08 -2.01
C HIS A 23 6.40 10.28 -2.00
N ALA A 24 6.43 9.09 -1.39
CA ALA A 24 7.62 8.25 -1.35
C ALA A 24 8.03 7.75 -2.75
N LEU A 25 7.07 7.38 -3.60
CA LEU A 25 7.32 7.01 -4.98
C LEU A 25 7.90 8.19 -5.78
N ALA A 26 7.26 9.36 -5.71
CA ALA A 26 7.71 10.57 -6.40
C ALA A 26 9.11 11.00 -5.95
N TRP A 27 9.38 11.00 -4.64
CA TRP A 27 10.69 11.27 -4.07
C TRP A 27 11.77 10.30 -4.58
N LYS A 28 11.46 8.99 -4.65
CA LYS A 28 12.40 7.99 -5.13
C LYS A 28 12.68 8.14 -6.63
N ILE A 29 11.66 8.40 -7.43
CA ILE A 29 11.75 8.63 -8.87
C ILE A 29 12.56 9.89 -9.16
N ALA A 30 12.35 10.98 -8.41
CA ALA A 30 13.02 12.24 -8.59
C ALA A 30 14.54 12.19 -8.36
N GLN A 31 15.05 11.17 -7.65
CA GLN A 31 16.48 10.95 -7.44
C GLN A 31 17.20 10.43 -8.67
N ASP A 32 16.49 9.91 -9.66
CA ASP A 32 17.10 9.38 -10.89
C ASP A 32 17.51 10.54 -11.81
N ASP A 33 18.76 10.48 -12.30
CA ASP A 33 19.30 11.51 -13.21
C ASP A 33 18.61 11.50 -14.58
N LYS A 34 18.00 10.37 -14.98
CA LYS A 34 17.21 10.24 -16.21
C LYS A 34 15.87 10.96 -16.14
N VAL A 35 15.44 11.38 -14.94
CA VAL A 35 14.16 12.04 -14.73
C VAL A 35 14.32 13.55 -14.76
N ALA A 36 13.65 14.22 -15.68
CA ALA A 36 13.58 15.67 -15.74
C ALA A 36 12.55 16.22 -14.74
N LYS A 37 11.36 15.64 -14.75
CA LYS A 37 10.23 16.10 -13.95
C LYS A 37 9.31 14.96 -13.53
N VAL A 38 8.79 15.06 -12.32
CA VAL A 38 7.74 14.18 -11.78
C VAL A 38 6.48 15.01 -11.56
N PHE A 39 5.46 14.79 -12.36
CA PHE A 39 4.15 15.34 -12.11
C PHE A 39 3.40 14.43 -11.14
N VAL A 40 2.74 15.00 -10.12
CA VAL A 40 1.97 14.25 -9.14
C VAL A 40 0.52 14.73 -9.14
N ALA A 41 -0.41 13.84 -9.37
CA ALA A 41 -1.82 14.16 -9.55
C ALA A 41 -2.73 13.48 -8.52
N PRO A 42 -3.45 14.23 -7.67
CA PRO A 42 -3.35 15.67 -7.47
C PRO A 42 -2.15 16.10 -6.61
N GLY A 43 -1.43 15.15 -5.98
CA GLY A 43 -0.33 15.41 -5.06
C GLY A 43 -0.78 15.97 -3.70
N ASN A 44 0.20 16.34 -2.88
CA ASN A 44 0.01 16.93 -1.56
C ASN A 44 1.03 18.04 -1.30
N ALA A 45 1.05 18.61 -0.10
CA ALA A 45 1.97 19.70 0.22
C ALA A 45 3.45 19.29 0.17
N GLY A 46 3.76 18.01 0.46
CA GLY A 46 5.13 17.50 0.39
C GLY A 46 5.60 17.30 -1.05
N THR A 47 4.77 16.72 -1.90
CA THR A 47 5.11 16.55 -3.33
C THR A 47 5.25 17.88 -4.06
N ALA A 48 4.53 18.93 -3.61
CA ALA A 48 4.66 20.29 -4.17
C ALA A 48 6.04 20.93 -3.91
N THR A 49 6.76 20.47 -2.88
CA THR A 49 8.06 21.01 -2.47
C THR A 49 9.23 20.06 -2.72
N GLU A 50 8.95 18.85 -3.20
CA GLU A 50 9.98 17.87 -3.50
C GLU A 50 10.75 18.24 -4.77
N ASN A 51 12.05 17.94 -4.79
CA ASN A 51 12.89 18.25 -5.94
C ASN A 51 12.36 17.56 -7.21
N LYS A 52 12.40 18.24 -8.36
CA LYS A 52 11.88 17.82 -9.66
C LYS A 52 10.37 17.54 -9.67
N CYS A 53 9.62 17.69 -8.57
CA CYS A 53 8.20 17.39 -8.50
C CYS A 53 7.34 18.63 -8.75
N GLU A 54 6.18 18.40 -9.37
CA GLU A 54 5.13 19.41 -9.58
C GLU A 54 3.76 18.77 -9.41
N ASN A 55 2.93 19.36 -8.55
CA ASN A 55 1.54 18.92 -8.42
C ASN A 55 0.70 19.43 -9.57
N VAL A 56 -0.21 18.57 -10.07
CA VAL A 56 -1.14 18.91 -11.12
C VAL A 56 -2.58 18.64 -10.70
N ASN A 57 -3.46 19.61 -10.91
CA ASN A 57 -4.87 19.47 -10.58
C ASN A 57 -5.57 18.59 -11.60
N LEU A 58 -5.47 17.27 -11.42
CA LEU A 58 -6.04 16.27 -12.29
C LEU A 58 -6.75 15.20 -11.45
N SER A 59 -8.00 14.88 -11.83
CA SER A 59 -8.74 13.80 -11.17
C SER A 59 -8.16 12.45 -11.56
N ILE A 60 -7.79 11.64 -10.57
CA ILE A 60 -7.27 10.27 -10.79
C ILE A 60 -8.34 9.28 -11.28
N LEU A 61 -9.60 9.67 -11.30
CA LEU A 61 -10.71 8.86 -11.81
C LEU A 61 -11.18 9.29 -13.21
N ASP A 62 -10.61 10.35 -13.76
CA ASP A 62 -10.88 10.77 -15.13
C ASP A 62 -9.80 10.21 -16.08
N ASN A 63 -10.05 9.00 -16.57
CA ASN A 63 -9.10 8.29 -17.44
C ASN A 63 -8.80 9.09 -18.73
N ALA A 64 -9.78 9.79 -19.30
CA ALA A 64 -9.58 10.58 -20.51
C ALA A 64 -8.67 11.78 -20.24
N ALA A 65 -8.91 12.51 -19.16
CA ALA A 65 -8.07 13.63 -18.77
C ALA A 65 -6.63 13.20 -18.43
N ILE A 66 -6.45 12.02 -17.83
CA ILE A 66 -5.11 11.47 -17.56
C ILE A 66 -4.36 11.19 -18.86
N VAL A 67 -5.01 10.55 -19.83
CA VAL A 67 -4.42 10.25 -21.14
C VAL A 67 -4.08 11.54 -21.89
N ASP A 68 -4.99 12.50 -21.91
CA ASP A 68 -4.76 13.80 -22.55
C ASP A 68 -3.61 14.57 -21.90
N PHE A 69 -3.54 14.58 -20.56
CA PHE A 69 -2.44 15.18 -19.84
C PHE A 69 -1.10 14.51 -20.21
N ALA A 70 -1.07 13.20 -20.24
CA ALA A 70 0.13 12.44 -20.55
C ALA A 70 0.66 12.78 -21.95
N LYS A 71 -0.22 12.85 -22.96
CA LYS A 71 0.15 13.19 -24.32
C LYS A 71 0.60 14.64 -24.49
N ASN A 72 -0.11 15.58 -23.84
CA ASN A 72 0.17 17.02 -23.99
C ASN A 72 1.44 17.45 -23.23
N ASN A 73 1.88 16.70 -22.23
CA ASN A 73 3.05 17.02 -21.41
C ASN A 73 4.24 16.07 -21.65
N THR A 74 4.22 15.29 -22.73
CA THR A 74 5.28 14.34 -23.09
C THR A 74 5.63 13.45 -21.88
N ILE A 75 4.61 12.81 -21.30
CA ILE A 75 4.82 11.85 -20.20
C ILE A 75 5.25 10.51 -20.78
N GLU A 76 6.46 10.08 -20.46
CA GLU A 76 6.99 8.80 -20.92
C GLU A 76 6.52 7.63 -20.08
N LEU A 77 6.06 7.88 -18.84
CA LEU A 77 5.63 6.84 -17.92
C LEU A 77 4.59 7.35 -16.93
N VAL A 78 3.49 6.61 -16.78
CA VAL A 78 2.50 6.81 -15.71
C VAL A 78 2.69 5.72 -14.66
N ILE A 79 2.75 6.09 -13.38
CA ILE A 79 2.80 5.18 -12.24
C ILE A 79 1.55 5.40 -11.38
N VAL A 80 0.80 4.33 -11.15
CA VAL A 80 -0.46 4.40 -10.41
C VAL A 80 -0.21 4.07 -8.94
N GLY A 81 -0.48 5.02 -8.05
CA GLY A 81 -0.32 4.84 -6.61
C GLY A 81 -1.50 4.11 -5.96
N PRO A 82 -2.74 4.66 -5.96
CA PRO A 82 -3.88 4.10 -5.26
C PRO A 82 -4.67 3.08 -6.10
N GLU A 83 -5.52 2.32 -5.43
CA GLU A 83 -6.35 1.28 -6.02
C GLU A 83 -7.51 1.80 -6.87
N ALA A 84 -8.11 2.94 -6.51
CA ALA A 84 -9.32 3.43 -7.16
C ALA A 84 -9.16 3.65 -8.68
N PRO A 85 -8.11 4.33 -9.19
CA PRO A 85 -7.91 4.45 -10.63
C PRO A 85 -7.61 3.11 -11.32
N LEU A 86 -6.97 2.14 -10.64
CA LEU A 86 -6.73 0.81 -11.19
C LEU A 86 -8.05 0.08 -11.45
N VAL A 87 -8.93 0.05 -10.46
CA VAL A 87 -10.27 -0.54 -10.56
C VAL A 87 -11.13 0.22 -11.58
N ASN A 88 -10.91 1.52 -11.74
CA ASN A 88 -11.57 2.37 -12.74
C ASN A 88 -11.02 2.17 -14.18
N GLY A 89 -9.97 1.36 -14.37
CA GLY A 89 -9.46 1.00 -15.70
C GLY A 89 -8.48 2.01 -16.32
N VAL A 90 -7.79 2.82 -15.52
CA VAL A 90 -6.81 3.80 -16.01
C VAL A 90 -5.69 3.15 -16.84
N VAL A 91 -5.26 1.94 -16.45
CA VAL A 91 -4.20 1.20 -17.18
C VAL A 91 -4.65 0.79 -18.56
N ASP A 92 -5.89 0.29 -18.68
CA ASP A 92 -6.49 -0.09 -19.96
C ASP A 92 -6.63 1.14 -20.89
N ALA A 93 -7.08 2.26 -20.33
CA ALA A 93 -7.22 3.52 -21.08
C ALA A 93 -5.86 4.06 -21.57
N CYS A 94 -4.83 4.04 -20.72
CA CYS A 94 -3.47 4.46 -21.09
C CYS A 94 -2.90 3.55 -22.19
N ARG A 95 -3.00 2.23 -22.04
CA ARG A 95 -2.52 1.27 -23.06
C ARG A 95 -3.23 1.42 -24.39
N ALA A 96 -4.56 1.62 -24.39
CA ALA A 96 -5.33 1.86 -25.62
C ALA A 96 -4.92 3.15 -26.33
N ALA A 97 -4.27 4.06 -25.63
CA ALA A 97 -3.81 5.35 -26.14
C ALA A 97 -2.28 5.40 -26.39
N ASP A 98 -1.58 4.25 -26.32
CA ASP A 98 -0.13 4.11 -26.43
C ASP A 98 0.67 4.91 -25.37
N VAL A 99 0.08 5.13 -24.19
CA VAL A 99 0.75 5.73 -23.04
C VAL A 99 1.30 4.61 -22.15
N LYS A 100 2.62 4.61 -21.89
CA LYS A 100 3.25 3.64 -21.00
C LYS A 100 2.75 3.86 -19.57
N VAL A 101 2.30 2.78 -18.93
CA VAL A 101 1.73 2.83 -17.58
C VAL A 101 2.12 1.59 -16.79
N TRP A 102 2.54 1.80 -15.54
CA TRP A 102 2.84 0.73 -14.61
C TRP A 102 1.67 0.49 -13.66
N GLY A 103 1.06 -0.68 -13.80
CA GLY A 103 -0.07 -1.12 -12.99
C GLY A 103 -0.82 -2.27 -13.68
N PRO A 104 -1.67 -3.01 -12.94
CA PRO A 104 -2.51 -4.07 -13.49
C PRO A 104 -3.68 -3.49 -14.28
N THR A 105 -4.18 -4.29 -15.22
CA THR A 105 -5.44 -3.99 -15.93
C THR A 105 -6.62 -3.95 -14.96
N GLN A 106 -7.74 -3.35 -15.40
CA GLN A 106 -8.98 -3.32 -14.62
C GLN A 106 -9.42 -4.72 -14.17
N PHE A 107 -9.28 -5.72 -15.05
CA PHE A 107 -9.60 -7.10 -14.69
C PHE A 107 -8.70 -7.62 -13.56
N ALA A 108 -7.39 -7.47 -13.69
CA ALA A 108 -6.42 -7.93 -12.69
C ALA A 108 -6.56 -7.17 -11.36
N ALA A 109 -6.95 -5.91 -11.40
CA ALA A 109 -7.22 -5.09 -10.22
C ALA A 109 -8.42 -5.59 -9.38
N GLN A 110 -9.25 -6.51 -9.90
CA GLN A 110 -10.30 -7.16 -9.11
C GLN A 110 -9.74 -8.00 -7.95
N LEU A 111 -8.48 -8.43 -7.99
CA LEU A 111 -7.84 -9.08 -6.84
C LEU A 111 -7.86 -8.21 -5.56
N GLU A 112 -7.89 -6.89 -5.70
CA GLU A 112 -8.12 -5.93 -4.62
C GLU A 112 -9.55 -5.39 -4.62
N GLY A 113 -10.10 -5.11 -5.80
CA GLY A 113 -11.38 -4.46 -5.98
C GLY A 113 -12.60 -5.30 -5.56
N SER A 114 -12.48 -6.63 -5.52
CA SER A 114 -13.52 -7.56 -5.06
C SER A 114 -12.92 -8.67 -4.22
N LYS A 115 -13.29 -8.71 -2.95
CA LYS A 115 -12.86 -9.77 -2.03
C LYS A 115 -13.42 -11.14 -2.43
N ALA A 116 -14.65 -11.17 -2.93
CA ALA A 116 -15.25 -12.38 -3.45
C ALA A 116 -14.49 -12.92 -4.67
N PHE A 117 -14.14 -12.04 -5.62
CA PHE A 117 -13.30 -12.41 -6.76
C PHE A 117 -11.95 -12.97 -6.29
N ALA A 118 -11.25 -12.25 -5.39
CA ALA A 118 -9.97 -12.70 -4.85
C ALA A 118 -10.07 -14.08 -4.19
N LYS A 119 -11.07 -14.31 -3.35
CA LYS A 119 -11.27 -15.59 -2.68
C LYS A 119 -11.58 -16.73 -3.67
N HIS A 120 -12.44 -16.50 -4.65
CA HIS A 120 -12.72 -17.49 -5.70
C HIS A 120 -11.47 -17.78 -6.54
N PHE A 121 -10.64 -16.77 -6.83
CA PHE A 121 -9.37 -16.92 -7.52
C PHE A 121 -8.40 -17.77 -6.70
N LEU A 122 -8.17 -17.43 -5.42
CA LEU A 122 -7.30 -18.18 -4.50
C LEU A 122 -7.69 -19.65 -4.42
N LYS A 123 -9.01 -19.94 -4.28
CA LYS A 123 -9.53 -21.30 -4.23
C LYS A 123 -9.32 -22.06 -5.55
N ARG A 124 -9.62 -21.43 -6.69
CA ARG A 124 -9.49 -22.03 -8.02
C ARG A 124 -8.05 -22.41 -8.37
N HIS A 125 -7.09 -21.60 -7.89
CA HIS A 125 -5.66 -21.80 -8.15
C HIS A 125 -4.91 -22.46 -6.99
N ASN A 126 -5.62 -22.99 -5.99
CA ASN A 126 -5.06 -23.67 -4.80
C ASN A 126 -4.04 -22.85 -4.02
N ILE A 127 -4.26 -21.53 -3.92
CA ILE A 127 -3.41 -20.61 -3.17
C ILE A 127 -3.87 -20.59 -1.70
N PRO A 128 -2.97 -20.76 -0.71
CA PRO A 128 -3.33 -20.83 0.70
C PRO A 128 -4.03 -19.57 1.20
N THR A 129 -5.24 -19.74 1.74
CA THR A 129 -6.03 -18.68 2.37
C THR A 129 -6.99 -19.28 3.41
N ALA A 130 -7.62 -18.43 4.22
CA ALA A 130 -8.68 -18.80 5.14
C ALA A 130 -9.84 -19.51 4.41
N PHE A 131 -10.51 -20.47 5.05
CA PHE A 131 -11.79 -20.93 4.52
C PHE A 131 -12.77 -19.76 4.48
N TYR A 132 -13.71 -19.78 3.54
CA TYR A 132 -14.64 -18.66 3.34
C TYR A 132 -15.91 -19.10 2.65
N ASP A 133 -16.94 -18.25 2.76
CA ASP A 133 -18.09 -18.29 1.84
C ASP A 133 -18.61 -16.85 1.59
N VAL A 134 -19.44 -16.69 0.57
CA VAL A 134 -19.92 -15.40 0.08
C VAL A 134 -21.43 -15.35 0.16
N PHE A 135 -21.98 -14.27 0.71
CA PHE A 135 -23.41 -14.14 0.98
C PHE A 135 -23.97 -12.80 0.50
N THR A 136 -25.20 -12.86 -0.02
CA THR A 136 -26.06 -11.70 -0.34
C THR A 136 -27.28 -11.64 0.57
N GLU A 137 -27.57 -12.73 1.29
CA GLU A 137 -28.74 -12.88 2.15
C GLU A 137 -28.32 -12.98 3.62
N VAL A 138 -28.95 -12.16 4.46
CA VAL A 138 -28.65 -12.05 5.90
C VAL A 138 -28.80 -13.39 6.62
N ASP A 139 -29.92 -14.11 6.38
CA ASP A 139 -30.21 -15.35 7.09
C ASP A 139 -29.20 -16.46 6.75
N ALA A 140 -28.78 -16.55 5.49
CA ALA A 140 -27.78 -17.51 5.06
C ALA A 140 -26.40 -17.19 5.66
N ALA A 141 -26.03 -15.91 5.72
CA ALA A 141 -24.80 -15.44 6.34
C ALA A 141 -24.76 -15.76 7.84
N LYS A 142 -25.85 -15.49 8.57
CA LYS A 142 -25.97 -15.80 10.00
C LYS A 142 -25.90 -17.30 10.27
N ALA A 143 -26.59 -18.12 9.47
CA ALA A 143 -26.54 -19.57 9.58
C ALA A 143 -25.11 -20.12 9.37
N PHE A 144 -24.33 -19.53 8.48
CA PHE A 144 -22.91 -19.87 8.30
C PHE A 144 -22.08 -19.57 9.55
N VAL A 145 -22.31 -18.39 10.18
CA VAL A 145 -21.65 -18.03 11.44
C VAL A 145 -22.05 -18.98 12.57
N GLU A 146 -23.33 -19.34 12.70
CA GLU A 146 -23.80 -20.30 13.71
C GLU A 146 -23.13 -21.67 13.57
N LYS A 147 -22.94 -22.11 12.32
CA LYS A 147 -22.30 -23.40 12.03
C LYS A 147 -20.82 -23.42 12.36
N ASN A 148 -20.07 -22.33 12.08
CA ASN A 148 -18.63 -22.28 12.21
C ASN A 148 -18.16 -21.69 13.55
N GLY A 149 -19.00 -20.86 14.17
CA GLY A 149 -18.68 -20.18 15.44
C GLY A 149 -17.74 -18.99 15.27
N ALA A 150 -17.64 -18.18 16.33
CA ALA A 150 -16.64 -17.11 16.46
C ALA A 150 -15.40 -17.63 17.21
N PRO A 151 -14.20 -17.02 17.02
CA PRO A 151 -13.96 -15.82 16.22
C PRO A 151 -14.05 -16.07 14.71
N ILE A 152 -14.59 -15.07 13.98
CA ILE A 152 -14.80 -15.13 12.54
C ILE A 152 -14.67 -13.73 11.93
N VAL A 153 -14.36 -13.61 10.64
CA VAL A 153 -14.15 -12.31 9.99
C VAL A 153 -15.25 -12.04 8.96
N ILE A 154 -15.88 -10.88 9.07
CA ILE A 154 -16.91 -10.41 8.12
C ILE A 154 -16.33 -9.26 7.31
N LYS A 155 -16.34 -9.39 5.99
CA LYS A 155 -15.79 -8.38 5.06
C LYS A 155 -16.85 -7.93 4.06
N ALA A 156 -17.09 -6.63 3.95
CA ALA A 156 -17.84 -6.09 2.82
C ALA A 156 -17.04 -6.32 1.53
N ASP A 157 -17.71 -6.73 0.45
CA ASP A 157 -17.09 -6.90 -0.86
C ASP A 157 -16.87 -5.53 -1.52
N GLY A 158 -15.73 -5.32 -2.16
CA GLY A 158 -15.37 -4.06 -2.78
C GLY A 158 -14.45 -3.17 -1.94
N LEU A 159 -14.15 -1.99 -2.46
CA LEU A 159 -13.27 -1.01 -1.83
C LEU A 159 -14.00 -0.30 -0.67
N ALA A 160 -13.56 -0.51 0.54
CA ALA A 160 -14.14 0.08 1.76
C ALA A 160 -13.09 0.81 2.63
N ALA A 161 -11.96 1.18 2.06
CA ALA A 161 -10.88 1.93 2.72
C ALA A 161 -10.47 1.34 4.10
N GLY A 162 -10.39 0.00 4.21
CA GLY A 162 -10.05 -0.70 5.45
C GLY A 162 -11.17 -0.75 6.50
N LYS A 163 -12.30 -0.06 6.28
CA LYS A 163 -13.41 0.02 7.25
C LYS A 163 -14.45 -1.11 7.07
N GLY A 164 -14.39 -1.83 5.97
CA GLY A 164 -15.32 -2.92 5.64
C GLY A 164 -14.91 -4.29 6.19
N VAL A 165 -14.03 -4.36 7.19
CA VAL A 165 -13.55 -5.61 7.80
C VAL A 165 -13.84 -5.59 9.30
N ILE A 166 -14.62 -6.54 9.77
CA ILE A 166 -14.96 -6.73 11.19
C ILE A 166 -14.44 -8.11 11.62
N VAL A 167 -13.53 -8.10 12.59
CA VAL A 167 -13.14 -9.31 13.32
C VAL A 167 -14.10 -9.49 14.48
N ALA A 168 -15.04 -10.43 14.32
CA ALA A 168 -16.06 -10.72 15.32
C ALA A 168 -15.55 -11.80 16.28
N MET A 169 -15.42 -11.44 17.56
CA MET A 169 -14.99 -12.36 18.62
C MET A 169 -16.17 -13.17 19.19
N THR A 170 -17.40 -12.75 18.91
CA THR A 170 -18.63 -13.42 19.32
C THR A 170 -19.58 -13.54 18.12
N ASN A 171 -20.50 -14.52 18.17
CA ASN A 171 -21.52 -14.66 17.13
C ASN A 171 -22.39 -13.39 17.04
N GLN A 172 -22.69 -12.72 18.18
CA GLN A 172 -23.49 -11.51 18.16
C GLN A 172 -22.80 -10.37 17.41
N GLU A 173 -21.50 -10.14 17.63
CA GLU A 173 -20.73 -9.16 16.87
C GLU A 173 -20.74 -9.48 15.35
N ALA A 174 -20.67 -10.76 15.00
CA ALA A 174 -20.75 -11.19 13.59
C ALA A 174 -22.13 -10.90 13.00
N PHE A 175 -23.22 -11.16 13.75
CA PHE A 175 -24.59 -10.88 13.31
C PHE A 175 -24.83 -9.38 13.11
N ASP A 176 -24.36 -8.56 14.05
CA ASP A 176 -24.48 -7.11 13.97
C ASP A 176 -23.70 -6.58 12.73
N ALA A 177 -22.50 -7.12 12.46
CA ALA A 177 -21.72 -6.76 11.28
C ALA A 177 -22.44 -7.17 9.97
N ILE A 178 -23.04 -8.34 9.91
CA ILE A 178 -23.82 -8.81 8.76
C ILE A 178 -25.03 -7.91 8.53
N ASP A 179 -25.78 -7.57 9.58
CA ASP A 179 -26.93 -6.67 9.49
C ASP A 179 -26.53 -5.29 9.00
N ASP A 180 -25.44 -4.71 9.55
CA ASP A 180 -24.92 -3.41 9.15
C ASP A 180 -24.49 -3.37 7.68
N MET A 181 -23.85 -4.43 7.19
CA MET A 181 -23.32 -4.50 5.84
C MET A 181 -24.39 -4.80 4.80
N LEU A 182 -25.18 -5.87 4.99
CA LEU A 182 -26.17 -6.34 4.02
C LEU A 182 -27.50 -5.59 4.10
N ALA A 183 -28.06 -5.43 5.32
CA ALA A 183 -29.35 -4.78 5.50
C ALA A 183 -29.25 -3.26 5.65
N GLY A 184 -28.22 -2.77 6.34
CA GLY A 184 -27.99 -1.35 6.61
C GLY A 184 -27.41 -0.55 5.45
N ASN A 185 -26.96 -1.20 4.38
CA ASN A 185 -26.29 -0.59 3.23
C ASN A 185 -25.17 0.38 3.61
N LYS A 186 -24.49 0.12 4.72
CA LYS A 186 -23.46 1.00 5.32
C LYS A 186 -22.29 1.31 4.35
N PHE A 187 -22.04 0.43 3.38
CA PHE A 187 -20.95 0.55 2.41
C PHE A 187 -21.45 0.69 0.95
N GLY A 188 -22.74 1.05 0.74
CA GLY A 188 -23.29 1.17 -0.61
C GLY A 188 -23.16 -0.13 -1.41
N ASP A 189 -22.76 -0.04 -2.68
CA ASP A 189 -22.60 -1.21 -3.55
C ASP A 189 -21.58 -2.23 -3.02
N ALA A 190 -20.56 -1.79 -2.29
CA ALA A 190 -19.59 -2.69 -1.64
C ALA A 190 -20.22 -3.54 -0.52
N GLY A 191 -21.32 -3.09 0.09
CA GLY A 191 -22.06 -3.81 1.12
C GLY A 191 -23.15 -4.75 0.57
N SER A 192 -23.39 -4.78 -0.74
CA SER A 192 -24.39 -5.65 -1.37
C SER A 192 -24.04 -7.15 -1.24
N ARG A 193 -22.82 -7.46 -0.86
CA ARG A 193 -22.29 -8.81 -0.69
C ARG A 193 -21.24 -8.81 0.43
N VAL A 194 -21.23 -9.86 1.25
CA VAL A 194 -20.22 -10.07 2.28
C VAL A 194 -19.45 -11.35 2.06
N VAL A 195 -18.16 -11.31 2.38
CA VAL A 195 -17.31 -12.49 2.49
C VAL A 195 -17.13 -12.78 3.98
N ILE A 196 -17.46 -14.00 4.38
CA ILE A 196 -17.26 -14.48 5.75
C ILE A 196 -16.14 -15.50 5.72
N GLU A 197 -15.11 -15.29 6.54
CA GLU A 197 -13.91 -16.13 6.51
C GLU A 197 -13.37 -16.49 7.90
N GLU A 198 -12.60 -17.56 7.95
CA GLU A 198 -11.86 -18.00 9.13
C GLU A 198 -11.05 -16.88 9.73
N PHE A 199 -11.06 -16.79 11.07
CA PHE A 199 -10.13 -15.95 11.80
C PHE A 199 -8.75 -16.64 11.85
N LEU A 200 -7.80 -16.11 11.10
CA LEU A 200 -6.42 -16.59 11.08
C LEU A 200 -5.64 -16.06 12.28
N THR A 201 -4.81 -16.90 12.85
CA THR A 201 -3.86 -16.54 13.93
C THR A 201 -2.43 -16.59 13.44
N GLY A 202 -1.59 -15.70 13.94
CA GLY A 202 -0.19 -15.58 13.53
C GLY A 202 0.29 -14.14 13.54
N GLU A 203 1.30 -13.86 12.73
CA GLU A 203 1.79 -12.50 12.48
C GLU A 203 1.53 -12.09 11.03
N GLU A 204 0.99 -10.90 10.86
CA GLU A 204 0.80 -10.33 9.53
C GLU A 204 2.12 -9.83 8.96
N ALA A 205 2.33 -10.06 7.66
CA ALA A 205 3.44 -9.49 6.91
C ALA A 205 2.97 -9.00 5.53
N SER A 206 3.62 -7.96 5.05
CA SER A 206 3.41 -7.38 3.73
C SER A 206 4.46 -7.92 2.77
N PHE A 207 4.05 -8.78 1.85
CA PHE A 207 4.90 -9.38 0.85
C PHE A 207 4.60 -8.77 -0.52
N ILE A 208 5.48 -7.86 -0.97
CA ILE A 208 5.24 -7.03 -2.15
C ILE A 208 6.21 -7.42 -3.26
N CYS A 209 5.70 -7.57 -4.48
CA CYS A 209 6.51 -7.84 -5.66
C CYS A 209 6.19 -6.87 -6.80
N MET A 210 7.16 -6.65 -7.68
CA MET A 210 6.94 -6.16 -9.04
C MET A 210 6.75 -7.37 -9.97
N ILE A 211 5.79 -7.28 -10.88
CA ILE A 211 5.44 -8.38 -11.79
C ILE A 211 5.30 -7.83 -13.21
N ASP A 212 5.89 -8.52 -14.19
CA ASP A 212 5.84 -8.14 -15.60
C ASP A 212 5.04 -9.12 -16.49
N GLY A 213 4.31 -10.02 -15.84
CA GLY A 213 3.56 -11.08 -16.52
C GLY A 213 4.22 -12.45 -16.44
N GLU A 214 5.52 -12.52 -16.32
CA GLU A 214 6.29 -13.77 -16.19
C GLU A 214 7.30 -13.71 -15.05
N ASN A 215 8.06 -12.62 -14.97
CA ASN A 215 9.07 -12.43 -13.95
C ASN A 215 8.44 -11.78 -12.70
N ILE A 216 8.95 -12.18 -11.55
CA ILE A 216 8.54 -11.69 -10.24
C ILE A 216 9.78 -11.18 -9.53
N LEU A 217 9.84 -9.88 -9.28
CA LEU A 217 10.89 -9.24 -8.48
C LEU A 217 10.34 -8.97 -7.08
N PRO A 218 10.75 -9.74 -6.06
CA PRO A 218 10.35 -9.43 -4.69
C PRO A 218 11.00 -8.14 -4.20
N MET A 219 10.18 -7.30 -3.55
CA MET A 219 10.65 -6.11 -2.87
C MET A 219 11.08 -6.46 -1.44
N ALA A 220 11.72 -5.52 -0.73
CA ALA A 220 12.03 -5.73 0.66
C ALA A 220 10.75 -6.00 1.47
N THR A 221 10.78 -7.01 2.34
CA THR A 221 9.65 -7.36 3.19
C THR A 221 9.34 -6.27 4.20
N SER A 222 8.09 -6.17 4.65
CA SER A 222 7.63 -5.17 5.59
C SER A 222 6.55 -5.75 6.51
N GLN A 223 6.38 -5.14 7.67
CA GLN A 223 5.20 -5.35 8.53
C GLN A 223 4.61 -4.00 8.88
N ASP A 224 3.28 -3.87 8.80
CA ASP A 224 2.53 -2.70 9.24
C ASP A 224 1.86 -2.93 10.60
N HIS A 225 1.45 -1.84 11.24
CA HIS A 225 0.70 -1.82 12.48
C HIS A 225 -0.68 -1.20 12.23
N LYS A 226 -1.72 -2.03 12.14
CA LYS A 226 -3.07 -1.61 11.72
C LYS A 226 -3.89 -0.96 12.84
N ARG A 227 -3.64 -1.32 14.10
CA ARG A 227 -4.39 -0.79 15.24
C ARG A 227 -3.94 0.62 15.61
N ILE A 228 -4.90 1.47 16.00
CA ILE A 228 -4.66 2.88 16.28
C ILE A 228 -3.79 3.13 17.51
N PHE A 229 -3.90 2.30 18.55
CA PHE A 229 -3.20 2.48 19.82
C PHE A 229 -2.05 1.49 20.01
N GLU A 230 -1.11 1.87 20.89
CA GLU A 230 -0.01 1.03 21.33
C GLU A 230 -0.49 -0.33 21.84
N GLY A 231 0.34 -1.36 21.72
CA GLY A 231 0.00 -2.73 22.10
C GLY A 231 -1.08 -3.36 21.20
N ASP A 232 -1.24 -2.86 19.98
CA ASP A 232 -2.24 -3.30 19.00
C ASP A 232 -3.67 -3.24 19.56
N GLN A 233 -4.01 -2.12 20.17
CA GLN A 233 -5.33 -1.87 20.75
C GLN A 233 -6.15 -0.88 19.89
N GLY A 234 -7.47 -0.88 20.12
CA GLY A 234 -8.41 0.01 19.43
C GLY A 234 -8.80 -0.47 18.03
N PRO A 235 -9.51 0.37 17.26
CA PRO A 235 -9.96 0.02 15.92
C PRO A 235 -8.81 -0.13 14.92
N ASN A 236 -9.08 -0.86 13.83
CA ASN A 236 -8.21 -0.93 12.67
C ASN A 236 -8.17 0.41 11.93
N THR A 237 -7.02 0.68 11.33
CA THR A 237 -6.74 1.88 10.52
C THR A 237 -6.20 1.48 9.16
N GLY A 238 -5.80 2.45 8.35
CA GLY A 238 -5.02 2.22 7.14
C GLY A 238 -3.54 1.86 7.39
N GLY A 239 -3.12 1.81 8.66
CA GLY A 239 -1.74 1.58 9.10
C GLY A 239 -1.18 2.77 9.87
N MET A 240 -0.69 2.52 11.09
CA MET A 240 -0.09 3.52 11.99
C MET A 240 1.43 3.57 11.90
N GLY A 241 2.01 2.74 11.09
CA GLY A 241 3.43 2.67 10.82
C GLY A 241 3.82 1.31 10.26
N ALA A 242 5.01 1.24 9.71
CA ALA A 242 5.57 0.03 9.16
C ALA A 242 7.09 0.03 9.32
N TYR A 243 7.68 -1.15 9.22
CA TYR A 243 9.13 -1.31 9.23
C TYR A 243 9.58 -2.33 8.18
N SER A 244 10.81 -2.23 7.77
CA SER A 244 11.44 -3.11 6.77
C SER A 244 12.92 -3.38 7.16
N PRO A 245 13.39 -4.64 7.03
CA PRO A 245 12.66 -5.82 6.63
C PRO A 245 11.75 -6.37 7.74
N ALA A 246 10.89 -7.35 7.39
CA ALA A 246 10.04 -8.08 8.32
C ALA A 246 10.74 -9.35 8.83
N PRO A 247 11.17 -9.45 10.10
CA PRO A 247 11.90 -10.63 10.59
C PRO A 247 11.05 -11.90 10.63
N VAL A 248 9.71 -11.78 10.67
CA VAL A 248 8.81 -12.93 10.60
C VAL A 248 8.89 -13.65 9.25
N VAL A 249 9.28 -12.93 8.19
CA VAL A 249 9.52 -13.50 6.88
C VAL A 249 10.95 -14.05 6.84
N THR A 250 11.14 -15.23 7.44
CA THR A 250 12.38 -16.00 7.35
C THR A 250 12.62 -16.48 5.92
N SER A 251 13.80 -17.02 5.63
CA SER A 251 14.09 -17.57 4.30
C SER A 251 13.09 -18.66 3.87
N ASP A 252 12.68 -19.53 4.83
CA ASP A 252 11.68 -20.57 4.55
C ASP A 252 10.29 -19.97 4.25
N VAL A 253 9.86 -18.98 5.04
CA VAL A 253 8.60 -18.26 4.79
C VAL A 253 8.63 -17.51 3.46
N PHE A 254 9.77 -16.91 3.12
CA PHE A 254 9.97 -16.23 1.84
C PHE A 254 9.80 -17.20 0.66
N GLU A 255 10.46 -18.36 0.71
CA GLU A 255 10.34 -19.39 -0.32
C GLU A 255 8.89 -19.92 -0.46
N LYS A 256 8.21 -20.15 0.66
CA LYS A 256 6.78 -20.53 0.64
C LYS A 256 5.92 -19.43 0.05
N ALA A 257 6.10 -18.17 0.45
CA ALA A 257 5.35 -17.04 -0.11
C ALA A 257 5.55 -16.92 -1.64
N MET A 258 6.78 -17.08 -2.11
CA MET A 258 7.07 -17.08 -3.54
C MET A 258 6.43 -18.27 -4.27
N ASN A 259 6.59 -19.49 -3.76
CA ASN A 259 6.21 -20.71 -4.47
C ASN A 259 4.73 -21.08 -4.31
N GLU A 260 4.12 -20.75 -3.17
CA GLU A 260 2.73 -21.12 -2.89
C GLU A 260 1.74 -19.96 -3.07
N VAL A 261 2.22 -18.69 -3.12
CA VAL A 261 1.37 -17.52 -3.27
C VAL A 261 1.68 -16.75 -4.55
N MET A 262 2.89 -16.17 -4.69
CA MET A 262 3.15 -15.21 -5.77
C MET A 262 3.18 -15.88 -7.15
N ARG A 263 3.95 -16.95 -7.33
CA ARG A 263 4.03 -17.69 -8.62
C ARG A 263 2.66 -18.25 -9.01
N PRO A 264 1.90 -18.96 -8.14
CA PRO A 264 0.57 -19.44 -8.50
C PRO A 264 -0.41 -18.31 -8.82
N THR A 265 -0.26 -17.11 -8.23
CA THR A 265 -1.09 -15.94 -8.57
C THR A 265 -0.81 -15.46 -10.00
N VAL A 266 0.46 -15.29 -10.36
CA VAL A 266 0.86 -14.86 -11.71
C VAL A 266 0.44 -15.89 -12.76
N GLU A 267 0.73 -17.17 -12.52
CA GLU A 267 0.33 -18.26 -13.39
C GLU A 267 -1.18 -18.43 -13.48
N GLY A 268 -1.89 -18.27 -12.36
CA GLY A 268 -3.33 -18.34 -12.29
C GLY A 268 -3.99 -17.26 -13.13
N MET A 269 -3.52 -16.01 -13.04
CA MET A 269 -4.00 -14.91 -13.88
C MET A 269 -3.77 -15.22 -15.37
N LYS A 270 -2.60 -15.74 -15.73
CA LYS A 270 -2.28 -16.14 -17.12
C LYS A 270 -3.21 -17.28 -17.61
N LYS A 271 -3.49 -18.27 -16.76
CA LYS A 271 -4.45 -19.36 -17.05
C LYS A 271 -5.87 -18.85 -17.26
N ASP A 272 -6.27 -17.82 -16.52
CA ASP A 272 -7.58 -17.17 -16.65
C ASP A 272 -7.64 -16.21 -17.87
N GLY A 273 -6.57 -16.12 -18.67
CA GLY A 273 -6.50 -15.32 -19.90
C GLY A 273 -6.06 -13.87 -19.69
N HIS A 274 -5.53 -13.55 -18.51
CA HIS A 274 -5.09 -12.19 -18.15
C HIS A 274 -3.64 -12.19 -17.68
N VAL A 275 -2.88 -11.19 -18.12
CA VAL A 275 -1.49 -11.01 -17.71
C VAL A 275 -1.44 -9.97 -16.59
N TYR A 276 -0.85 -10.34 -15.45
CA TYR A 276 -0.63 -9.38 -14.37
C TYR A 276 0.67 -8.61 -14.60
N THR A 277 0.60 -7.28 -14.61
CA THR A 277 1.75 -6.37 -14.62
C THR A 277 1.55 -5.30 -13.55
N GLY A 278 2.58 -4.94 -12.81
CA GLY A 278 2.47 -3.92 -11.79
C GLY A 278 2.99 -4.39 -10.43
N PHE A 279 2.68 -3.63 -9.39
CA PHE A 279 2.92 -4.07 -8.02
C PHE A 279 1.81 -5.03 -7.59
N LEU A 280 2.18 -6.09 -6.90
CA LEU A 280 1.26 -6.99 -6.21
C LEU A 280 1.71 -7.14 -4.76
N TYR A 281 0.84 -6.75 -3.85
CA TYR A 281 1.04 -6.92 -2.43
C TYR A 281 0.14 -8.05 -1.94
N ALA A 282 0.74 -9.12 -1.41
CA ALA A 282 0.05 -10.15 -0.66
C ALA A 282 0.17 -9.83 0.84
N GLY A 283 -0.97 -9.53 1.48
CA GLY A 283 -1.08 -9.52 2.93
C GLY A 283 -1.13 -10.95 3.41
N LEU A 284 -0.12 -11.35 4.17
CA LEU A 284 0.06 -12.73 4.63
C LEU A 284 -0.14 -12.83 6.14
N MET A 285 -0.91 -13.83 6.59
CA MET A 285 -0.86 -14.32 7.96
C MET A 285 0.13 -15.49 8.01
N ILE A 286 1.16 -15.36 8.81
CA ILE A 286 2.19 -16.38 9.01
C ILE A 286 1.94 -17.04 10.36
N ASP A 287 1.59 -18.31 10.34
CA ASP A 287 1.31 -19.07 11.56
C ASP A 287 2.59 -19.48 12.30
N GLU A 288 2.44 -20.12 13.46
CA GLU A 288 3.55 -20.57 14.30
C GLU A 288 4.46 -21.62 13.62
N GLN A 289 3.96 -22.30 12.59
CA GLN A 289 4.70 -23.27 11.78
C GLN A 289 5.40 -22.61 10.58
N GLY A 290 5.28 -21.28 10.44
CA GLY A 290 5.83 -20.53 9.31
C GLY A 290 5.09 -20.77 8.00
N GLN A 291 3.79 -21.14 8.07
CA GLN A 291 2.97 -21.29 6.87
C GLN A 291 2.25 -19.98 6.55
N PRO A 292 2.50 -19.36 5.37
CA PRO A 292 1.79 -18.18 4.96
C PRO A 292 0.41 -18.52 4.40
N LYS A 293 -0.61 -17.75 4.81
CA LYS A 293 -1.94 -17.74 4.20
C LYS A 293 -2.29 -16.33 3.76
N VAL A 294 -2.85 -16.19 2.57
CA VAL A 294 -3.28 -14.88 2.04
C VAL A 294 -4.49 -14.37 2.81
N ILE A 295 -4.35 -13.18 3.40
CA ILE A 295 -5.44 -12.41 4.01
C ILE A 295 -6.18 -11.62 2.92
N GLU A 296 -5.39 -10.90 2.09
CA GLU A 296 -5.87 -10.05 1.00
C GLU A 296 -4.76 -9.81 -0.02
N PHE A 297 -5.15 -9.42 -1.23
CA PHE A 297 -4.26 -8.81 -2.20
C PHE A 297 -4.51 -7.30 -2.28
N ASN A 298 -3.43 -6.56 -2.52
CA ASN A 298 -3.49 -5.17 -2.97
C ASN A 298 -2.73 -5.06 -4.29
N CYS A 299 -3.36 -4.48 -5.30
CA CYS A 299 -2.82 -4.42 -6.66
C CYS A 299 -1.90 -3.20 -6.88
N ARG A 300 -1.28 -2.75 -5.83
CA ARG A 300 -0.44 -1.55 -5.74
C ARG A 300 0.50 -1.70 -4.54
N PHE A 301 1.42 -0.75 -4.38
CA PHE A 301 2.24 -0.67 -3.18
C PHE A 301 1.41 -0.39 -1.92
N GLY A 302 1.88 -0.83 -0.76
CA GLY A 302 1.26 -0.55 0.54
C GLY A 302 1.45 0.89 1.01
N ASP A 303 0.59 1.35 1.88
CA ASP A 303 0.72 2.61 2.61
C ASP A 303 0.33 2.38 4.07
N PRO A 304 1.31 2.37 5.02
CA PRO A 304 2.58 3.09 4.98
C PRO A 304 3.85 2.25 4.69
N GLU A 305 3.78 1.13 4.00
CA GLU A 305 4.95 0.28 3.72
C GLU A 305 5.90 0.89 2.69
N THR A 306 5.38 1.66 1.74
CA THR A 306 6.19 2.25 0.65
C THR A 306 7.29 3.16 1.18
N GLN A 307 7.00 3.96 2.20
CA GLN A 307 7.95 4.93 2.75
C GLN A 307 9.21 4.24 3.30
N PRO A 308 9.12 3.25 4.20
CA PRO A 308 10.31 2.54 4.67
C PRO A 308 10.99 1.70 3.57
N ILE A 309 10.25 1.10 2.65
CA ILE A 309 10.83 0.29 1.57
C ILE A 309 11.62 1.18 0.60
N MET A 310 11.08 2.32 0.18
CA MET A 310 11.74 3.23 -0.77
C MET A 310 13.01 3.86 -0.18
N MET A 311 13.08 4.10 1.13
CA MET A 311 14.30 4.57 1.77
C MET A 311 15.44 3.54 1.74
N ARG A 312 15.11 2.25 1.65
CA ARG A 312 16.10 1.17 1.53
C ARG A 312 16.46 0.82 0.08
N LEU A 313 15.60 1.13 -0.88
CA LEU A 313 15.84 0.77 -2.28
C LEU A 313 17.03 1.57 -2.83
N LYS A 314 18.11 0.87 -3.25
CA LYS A 314 19.28 1.46 -3.95
C LYS A 314 19.10 1.45 -5.45
N SER A 315 18.49 0.40 -6.01
CA SER A 315 18.20 0.35 -7.45
C SER A 315 17.34 1.53 -7.89
N SER A 316 17.52 1.97 -9.13
CA SER A 316 16.61 2.93 -9.75
C SER A 316 15.22 2.33 -9.90
N LEU A 317 14.21 2.95 -9.28
CA LEU A 317 12.82 2.51 -9.43
C LEU A 317 12.35 2.67 -10.88
N VAL A 318 12.85 3.71 -11.57
CA VAL A 318 12.52 3.96 -12.99
C VAL A 318 13.04 2.83 -13.87
N ASP A 319 14.31 2.41 -13.68
CA ASP A 319 14.88 1.31 -14.43
C ASP A 319 14.15 -0.01 -14.18
N LEU A 320 13.76 -0.29 -12.94
CA LEU A 320 12.98 -1.48 -12.61
C LEU A 320 11.59 -1.47 -13.29
N VAL A 321 10.91 -0.32 -13.29
CA VAL A 321 9.61 -0.18 -13.96
C VAL A 321 9.77 -0.31 -15.48
N GLN A 322 10.78 0.31 -16.07
CA GLN A 322 11.04 0.18 -17.52
C GLN A 322 11.35 -1.26 -17.90
N ALA A 323 12.22 -1.93 -17.14
CA ALA A 323 12.51 -3.36 -17.35
C ALA A 323 11.23 -4.21 -17.24
N GLY A 324 10.36 -3.90 -16.27
CA GLY A 324 9.07 -4.59 -16.13
C GLY A 324 8.11 -4.34 -17.29
N LEU A 325 8.09 -3.14 -17.87
CA LEU A 325 7.29 -2.85 -19.06
C LEU A 325 7.82 -3.56 -20.32
N GLU A 326 9.09 -3.93 -20.32
CA GLU A 326 9.74 -4.67 -21.39
C GLU A 326 9.74 -6.20 -21.16
N GLY A 327 9.19 -6.69 -20.03
CA GLY A 327 9.18 -8.11 -19.67
C GLY A 327 10.55 -8.65 -19.23
N ASN A 328 11.40 -7.79 -18.70
CA ASN A 328 12.79 -8.07 -18.35
C ASN A 328 13.11 -7.73 -16.89
N LEU A 329 12.16 -7.88 -15.95
CA LEU A 329 12.43 -7.64 -14.54
C LEU A 329 13.61 -8.47 -14.06
N PRO A 330 14.58 -7.88 -13.34
CA PRO A 330 15.67 -8.63 -12.73
C PRO A 330 15.11 -9.53 -11.59
N ALA A 331 15.88 -10.57 -11.25
CA ALA A 331 15.52 -11.45 -10.14
C ALA A 331 15.64 -10.78 -8.77
N GLU A 332 16.52 -9.80 -8.65
CA GLU A 332 16.82 -9.10 -7.40
C GLU A 332 17.04 -7.61 -7.65
N ALA A 333 16.70 -6.78 -6.65
CA ALA A 333 17.04 -5.36 -6.58
C ALA A 333 18.14 -5.13 -5.52
N GLU A 334 18.83 -4.01 -5.60
CA GLU A 334 19.83 -3.61 -4.63
C GLU A 334 19.19 -2.86 -3.46
N TRP A 335 19.58 -3.22 -2.23
CA TRP A 335 19.02 -2.69 -1.00
C TRP A 335 20.09 -2.11 -0.08
N ASP A 336 19.72 -1.08 0.67
CA ASP A 336 20.45 -0.67 1.87
C ASP A 336 20.26 -1.77 2.94
N GLU A 337 21.37 -2.21 3.54
CA GLU A 337 21.35 -3.26 4.56
C GLU A 337 20.75 -2.78 5.88
N ARG A 338 20.72 -1.45 6.08
CA ARG A 338 20.09 -0.84 7.24
C ARG A 338 18.60 -1.12 7.26
N LYS A 339 18.03 -1.01 8.44
CA LYS A 339 16.61 -1.19 8.72
C LYS A 339 15.89 0.16 8.65
N THR A 340 14.60 0.12 8.41
CA THR A 340 13.78 1.34 8.43
C THR A 340 12.55 1.16 9.30
N VAL A 341 12.14 2.25 9.93
CA VAL A 341 10.86 2.39 10.64
C VAL A 341 10.18 3.66 10.15
N GLY A 342 8.92 3.53 9.74
CA GLY A 342 8.03 4.64 9.42
C GLY A 342 6.93 4.75 10.47
N ILE A 343 6.77 5.91 11.07
CA ILE A 343 5.75 6.22 12.09
C ILE A 343 4.74 7.19 11.50
N VAL A 344 3.47 6.80 11.47
CA VAL A 344 2.39 7.65 10.96
C VAL A 344 1.94 8.62 12.05
N LEU A 345 1.90 9.90 11.71
CA LEU A 345 1.29 10.95 12.50
C LEU A 345 -0.14 11.17 11.97
N ALA A 346 -1.12 10.86 12.78
CA ALA A 346 -2.53 10.96 12.43
C ALA A 346 -3.20 12.16 13.09
N SER A 347 -4.24 12.68 12.44
CA SER A 347 -5.06 13.79 12.97
C SER A 347 -5.98 13.32 14.08
N LYS A 348 -6.44 14.29 14.89
CA LYS A 348 -7.40 14.06 15.97
C LYS A 348 -8.67 13.40 15.42
N GLY A 349 -9.10 12.33 16.07
CA GLY A 349 -10.32 11.58 15.76
C GLY A 349 -10.14 10.44 14.77
N TYR A 350 -8.98 10.32 14.12
CA TYR A 350 -8.68 9.21 13.22
C TYR A 350 -8.73 7.86 13.97
N PRO A 351 -9.32 6.77 13.43
CA PRO A 351 -9.77 6.59 12.05
C PRO A 351 -11.24 6.97 11.77
N GLU A 352 -12.04 7.32 12.76
CA GLU A 352 -13.48 7.59 12.61
C GLU A 352 -13.73 8.94 11.94
N THR A 353 -13.01 9.95 12.39
CA THR A 353 -13.05 11.32 11.87
C THR A 353 -11.64 11.83 11.63
N SER A 354 -11.52 13.02 11.04
CA SER A 354 -10.23 13.71 10.89
C SER A 354 -10.40 15.20 11.16
N SER A 355 -9.48 15.78 11.97
CA SER A 355 -9.34 17.22 12.08
C SER A 355 -8.55 17.75 10.87
N ASN A 356 -9.07 18.80 10.24
CA ASN A 356 -8.45 19.42 9.08
C ASN A 356 -8.19 20.91 9.33
N GLY A 357 -7.10 21.43 8.73
CA GLY A 357 -6.73 22.84 8.83
C GLY A 357 -5.82 23.17 10.02
N ASP A 358 -5.36 22.19 10.77
CA ASP A 358 -4.39 22.40 11.85
C ASP A 358 -3.00 22.64 11.24
N VAL A 359 -2.36 23.76 11.60
CA VAL A 359 -1.03 24.12 11.10
C VAL A 359 0.02 23.12 11.60
N ILE A 360 0.86 22.65 10.69
CA ILE A 360 1.93 21.72 10.98
C ILE A 360 3.23 22.51 11.14
N SER A 361 3.92 22.31 12.25
CA SER A 361 5.21 22.93 12.56
C SER A 361 6.33 21.90 12.60
N GLY A 362 7.59 22.37 12.41
CA GLY A 362 8.77 21.52 12.48
C GLY A 362 9.11 20.77 11.20
N LEU A 363 8.41 21.03 10.09
CA LEU A 363 8.65 20.38 8.79
C LEU A 363 9.99 20.74 8.16
N ASP A 364 10.62 21.83 8.60
CA ASP A 364 11.95 22.30 8.21
C ASP A 364 13.09 21.57 8.94
N THR A 365 12.76 20.69 9.87
CA THR A 365 13.73 19.88 10.61
C THR A 365 14.39 18.86 9.69
N ILE A 366 15.70 19.00 9.49
CA ILE A 366 16.50 18.05 8.71
C ILE A 366 17.27 17.15 9.67
N MET A 367 17.12 15.84 9.49
CA MET A 367 17.89 14.82 10.19
C MET A 367 18.52 13.87 9.18
N THR A 368 19.78 13.50 9.40
CA THR A 368 20.47 12.52 8.57
C THR A 368 19.79 11.16 8.67
N ASP A 369 19.58 10.51 7.53
CA ASP A 369 18.93 9.21 7.41
C ASP A 369 17.47 9.18 7.91
N ALA A 370 16.81 10.32 7.93
CA ALA A 370 15.38 10.42 8.23
C ALA A 370 14.67 11.37 7.27
N LYS A 371 13.39 11.12 7.03
CA LYS A 371 12.54 11.92 6.13
C LYS A 371 11.10 11.94 6.62
N VAL A 372 10.46 13.10 6.45
CA VAL A 372 9.02 13.27 6.65
C VAL A 372 8.34 13.16 5.29
N PHE A 373 7.54 12.11 5.10
CA PHE A 373 6.66 11.98 3.95
C PHE A 373 5.28 12.52 4.28
N HIS A 374 4.75 13.35 3.39
CA HIS A 374 3.41 13.92 3.52
C HIS A 374 2.35 12.98 2.95
N ALA A 375 1.21 12.90 3.63
CA ALA A 375 -0.01 12.25 3.18
C ALA A 375 -1.14 13.28 3.13
N GLY A 376 -2.05 13.28 4.09
CA GLY A 376 -3.14 14.24 4.17
C GLY A 376 -2.68 15.65 4.56
N THR A 377 -2.04 16.36 3.65
CA THR A 377 -1.56 17.73 3.86
C THR A 377 -1.87 18.62 2.66
N LYS A 378 -2.07 19.90 2.90
CA LYS A 378 -2.21 20.94 1.87
C LYS A 378 -1.67 22.28 2.37
N ALA A 379 -1.39 23.21 1.47
CA ALA A 379 -1.16 24.59 1.82
C ALA A 379 -2.50 25.30 2.08
N ASN A 380 -2.56 26.19 3.09
CA ASN A 380 -3.67 27.10 3.32
C ASN A 380 -3.48 28.42 2.53
N GLU A 381 -4.41 29.34 2.67
CA GLU A 381 -4.37 30.65 1.96
C GLU A 381 -3.15 31.51 2.37
N ASN A 382 -2.61 31.28 3.57
CA ASN A 382 -1.42 31.99 4.07
C ASN A 382 -0.11 31.31 3.63
N GLY A 383 -0.18 30.15 2.98
CA GLY A 383 0.99 29.36 2.60
C GLY A 383 1.48 28.40 3.69
N ASP A 384 0.83 28.33 4.87
CA ASP A 384 1.16 27.35 5.89
C ASP A 384 0.72 25.95 5.45
N ILE A 385 1.48 24.94 5.80
CA ILE A 385 1.11 23.55 5.61
C ILE A 385 0.18 23.11 6.73
N VAL A 386 -0.98 22.58 6.36
CA VAL A 386 -2.03 22.19 7.30
C VAL A 386 -2.47 20.75 7.07
N THR A 387 -3.09 20.16 8.11
CA THR A 387 -3.71 18.83 8.02
C THR A 387 -4.89 18.85 7.03
N ALA A 388 -5.02 17.78 6.24
CA ALA A 388 -6.06 17.61 5.23
C ALA A 388 -6.48 16.13 5.07
N GLY A 389 -6.40 15.35 6.15
CA GLY A 389 -6.76 13.93 6.13
C GLY A 389 -6.52 13.24 7.47
N GLY A 390 -6.86 11.97 7.56
CA GLY A 390 -6.69 11.17 8.76
C GLY A 390 -5.24 10.84 9.05
N ARG A 391 -4.53 10.20 8.12
CA ARG A 391 -3.08 10.05 8.17
C ARG A 391 -2.46 11.26 7.52
N VAL A 392 -1.67 12.01 8.27
CA VAL A 392 -1.17 13.34 7.88
C VAL A 392 0.25 13.25 7.35
N LEU A 393 1.14 12.60 8.10
CA LEU A 393 2.56 12.45 7.80
C LEU A 393 3.01 11.03 8.11
N CYS A 394 4.12 10.61 7.49
CA CYS A 394 4.88 9.43 7.89
C CYS A 394 6.34 9.84 8.10
N VAL A 395 6.79 9.76 9.34
CA VAL A 395 8.19 10.02 9.71
C VAL A 395 8.98 8.73 9.59
N THR A 396 9.93 8.68 8.70
CA THR A 396 10.67 7.47 8.36
C THR A 396 12.16 7.66 8.59
N ALA A 397 12.83 6.68 9.23
CA ALA A 397 14.25 6.75 9.50
C ALA A 397 14.97 5.41 9.28
N LEU A 398 16.24 5.48 8.89
CA LEU A 398 17.18 4.37 8.77
C LEU A 398 18.01 4.19 10.05
N GLY A 399 18.26 2.96 10.45
CA GLY A 399 19.14 2.56 11.54
C GLY A 399 19.79 1.22 11.29
N ASN A 400 20.88 0.87 11.99
CA ASN A 400 21.50 -0.45 11.85
C ASN A 400 20.62 -1.55 12.41
N THR A 401 19.77 -1.22 13.38
CA THR A 401 18.73 -2.08 13.96
C THR A 401 17.36 -1.41 13.82
N ILE A 402 16.28 -2.18 13.99
CA ILE A 402 14.92 -1.62 14.05
C ILE A 402 14.80 -0.67 15.25
N GLY A 403 15.43 -1.03 16.39
CA GLY A 403 15.44 -0.17 17.58
C GLY A 403 16.11 1.19 17.33
N GLU A 404 17.24 1.25 16.62
CA GLU A 404 17.89 2.50 16.25
C GLU A 404 17.05 3.32 15.26
N ALA A 405 16.46 2.67 14.27
CA ALA A 405 15.57 3.32 13.31
C ALA A 405 14.34 3.91 14.00
N GLN A 406 13.71 3.16 14.91
CA GLN A 406 12.57 3.61 15.70
C GLN A 406 12.94 4.84 16.56
N ALA A 407 14.06 4.78 17.30
CA ALA A 407 14.48 5.87 18.16
C ALA A 407 14.72 7.17 17.36
N LYS A 408 15.35 7.07 16.19
CA LYS A 408 15.59 8.20 15.29
C LYS A 408 14.28 8.75 14.71
N ALA A 409 13.34 7.88 14.30
CA ALA A 409 12.03 8.31 13.81
C ALA A 409 11.24 9.02 14.92
N LEU A 410 11.25 8.49 16.16
CA LEU A 410 10.58 9.12 17.31
C LEU A 410 11.18 10.49 17.65
N GLU A 411 12.51 10.63 17.59
CA GLU A 411 13.16 11.93 17.80
C GLU A 411 12.65 12.98 16.80
N LEU A 412 12.44 12.61 15.54
CA LEU A 412 11.89 13.52 14.55
C LEU A 412 10.38 13.74 14.75
N CYS A 413 9.61 12.73 15.18
CA CYS A 413 8.19 12.88 15.53
C CYS A 413 7.98 13.93 16.64
N GLU A 414 8.90 14.04 17.61
CA GLU A 414 8.81 15.02 18.70
C GLU A 414 9.01 16.46 18.21
N LYS A 415 9.67 16.64 17.06
CA LYS A 415 9.94 17.96 16.44
C LYS A 415 8.84 18.42 15.50
N VAL A 416 8.11 17.45 14.91
CA VAL A 416 7.01 17.72 13.96
C VAL A 416 5.68 17.58 14.67
N THR A 417 4.91 18.66 14.75
CA THR A 417 3.67 18.68 15.54
C THR A 417 2.56 19.49 14.89
N PHE A 418 1.35 19.15 15.25
CA PHE A 418 0.11 19.89 14.95
C PHE A 418 -0.92 19.60 16.04
N ASN A 419 -1.98 20.40 16.12
CA ASN A 419 -3.00 20.26 17.16
C ASN A 419 -3.66 18.87 17.13
N GLY A 420 -3.60 18.14 18.25
CA GLY A 420 -4.20 16.82 18.39
C GLY A 420 -3.49 15.71 17.62
N VAL A 421 -2.21 15.88 17.29
CA VAL A 421 -1.38 14.83 16.69
C VAL A 421 -1.38 13.57 17.54
N GLN A 422 -1.57 12.43 16.89
CA GLN A 422 -1.49 11.11 17.54
C GLN A 422 -0.62 10.16 16.71
N TYR A 423 0.23 9.41 17.38
CA TYR A 423 1.08 8.39 16.78
C TYR A 423 1.45 7.33 17.80
N ARG A 424 1.88 6.18 17.32
CA ARG A 424 2.32 5.05 18.16
C ARG A 424 3.83 5.10 18.36
N LYS A 425 4.28 4.91 19.60
CA LYS A 425 5.71 4.84 19.95
C LYS A 425 6.28 3.44 19.82
N ASP A 426 5.42 2.43 19.70
CA ASP A 426 5.79 1.01 19.72
C ASP A 426 5.90 0.38 18.31
N ILE A 427 5.90 1.18 17.23
CA ILE A 427 6.07 0.66 15.86
C ILE A 427 7.37 -0.15 15.77
N GLY A 428 7.28 -1.40 15.36
CA GLY A 428 8.44 -2.30 15.27
C GLY A 428 8.74 -3.12 16.55
N TYR A 429 7.91 -3.03 17.58
CA TYR A 429 8.17 -3.68 18.88
C TYR A 429 8.46 -5.18 18.78
N ARG A 430 7.80 -5.90 17.86
CA ARG A 430 8.03 -7.35 17.65
C ARG A 430 9.41 -7.63 17.08
N ALA A 431 9.84 -6.82 16.11
CA ALA A 431 11.16 -6.93 15.52
C ALA A 431 12.25 -6.58 16.53
N ILE A 432 12.06 -5.52 17.31
CA ILE A 432 12.98 -5.11 18.39
C ILE A 432 13.10 -6.23 19.45
N ALA A 433 12.00 -6.86 19.83
CA ALA A 433 12.04 -8.00 20.75
C ALA A 433 12.87 -9.17 20.20
N ARG A 434 12.79 -9.44 18.88
CA ARG A 434 13.63 -10.47 18.23
C ARG A 434 15.10 -10.08 18.12
N GLU A 435 15.41 -8.81 17.90
CA GLU A 435 16.79 -8.31 17.87
C GLU A 435 17.49 -8.45 19.24
N ASN A 436 16.72 -8.43 20.31
CA ASN A 436 17.21 -8.52 21.70
C ASN A 436 17.19 -9.93 22.29
N ALA A 437 16.65 -10.92 21.58
CA ALA A 437 16.56 -12.32 22.01
C ALA A 437 17.78 -13.14 21.58
#